data_ec9dc6e6a1b1406f5d9f34d51eb69b17
#
_entry.id   ec9dc6e6a1b1406f5d9f34d51eb69b17
#
_cell.length_a   1.000
_cell.length_b   1.000
_cell.length_c   1.000
_cell.angle_alpha   90.00
_cell.angle_beta   90.00
_cell.angle_gamma   90.00
#
_symmetry.space_group_name_H-M   'P 1'
#
loop_
_entity.id
_entity.type
_entity.pdbx_description
1 polymer ?
#
loop_
_entity_poly.entity_id
_entity_poly.type
_entity_poly.pdbx_seq_one_letter_code
_entity_poly.pdbx_strand_id
1 'polypeptide(L)'
;SISCITITLLVVTISIILTYNVNNFSSLVEKDITIVTFLNVDIDEEGRNNVRKEIEKLPNIESIEYQDKVDITKDMMKSSETFKNIMGSWSNEENPIQSTYLVKVKDIEKIADTAKKIKKIDGVDALKYGEGMVEQMVSVFDIIKKISIGIVVALIVVTAFLISNTIKITIASRKREIDIMRLVGASNLN
;
A
#
# COMPACT_ATOMS: atom_id res chain seq x y z
N SER A 1 12.04 -38.40 -5.35
CA SER A 1 12.40 -37.32 -4.39
C SER A 1 12.87 -36.03 -5.04
N ILE A 2 13.64 -36.06 -6.12
CA ILE A 2 14.07 -34.84 -6.86
C ILE A 2 12.85 -34.06 -7.35
N SER A 3 11.85 -34.71 -7.91
CA SER A 3 10.61 -34.09 -8.37
C SER A 3 9.86 -33.33 -7.26
N CYS A 4 9.80 -33.85 -6.03
CA CYS A 4 9.17 -33.19 -4.89
C CYS A 4 9.91 -31.90 -4.52
N ILE A 5 11.26 -31.93 -4.50
CA ILE A 5 12.06 -30.76 -4.19
C ILE A 5 11.88 -29.70 -5.27
N THR A 6 11.86 -30.08 -6.54
CA THR A 6 11.65 -29.18 -7.66
C THR A 6 10.28 -28.49 -7.60
N ILE A 7 9.21 -29.26 -7.32
CA ILE A 7 7.87 -28.72 -7.19
C ILE A 7 7.79 -27.74 -6.01
N THR A 8 8.38 -28.09 -4.85
CA THR A 8 8.39 -27.23 -3.68
C THR A 8 9.12 -25.91 -3.96
N LEU A 9 10.31 -25.97 -4.62
CA LEU A 9 11.06 -24.79 -5.02
C LEU A 9 10.26 -23.92 -6.01
N LEU A 10 9.59 -24.52 -6.98
CA LEU A 10 8.72 -23.79 -7.93
C LEU A 10 7.60 -23.07 -7.21
N VAL A 11 6.90 -23.73 -6.29
CA VAL A 11 5.79 -23.12 -5.54
C VAL A 11 6.27 -21.99 -4.64
N VAL A 12 7.40 -22.19 -3.94
CA VAL A 12 8.02 -21.14 -3.12
C VAL A 12 8.42 -19.92 -3.99
N THR A 13 9.05 -20.16 -5.12
CA THR A 13 9.47 -19.09 -6.04
C THR A 13 8.26 -18.31 -6.56
N ILE A 14 7.20 -19.00 -7.00
CA ILE A 14 5.96 -18.37 -7.44
C ILE A 14 5.34 -17.54 -6.31
N SER A 15 5.31 -18.06 -5.08
CA SER A 15 4.77 -17.34 -3.92
C SER A 15 5.56 -16.06 -3.60
N ILE A 16 6.88 -16.10 -3.69
CA ILE A 16 7.74 -14.92 -3.50
C ILE A 16 7.46 -13.88 -4.59
N ILE A 17 7.39 -14.30 -5.86
CA ILE A 17 7.08 -13.43 -6.99
C ILE A 17 5.70 -12.79 -6.82
N LEU A 18 4.69 -13.55 -6.45
CA LEU A 18 3.34 -13.03 -6.21
C LEU A 18 3.33 -12.00 -5.08
N THR A 19 3.96 -12.32 -3.95
CA THR A 19 4.04 -11.40 -2.80
C THR A 19 4.75 -10.09 -3.18
N TYR A 20 5.86 -10.18 -3.91
CA TYR A 20 6.60 -9.00 -4.38
C TYR A 20 5.75 -8.15 -5.35
N ASN A 21 5.07 -8.79 -6.30
CA ASN A 21 4.24 -8.07 -7.27
C ASN A 21 3.01 -7.42 -6.60
N VAL A 22 2.36 -8.08 -5.65
CA VAL A 22 1.23 -7.49 -4.90
C VAL A 22 1.69 -6.27 -4.12
N ASN A 23 2.82 -6.34 -3.42
CA ASN A 23 3.35 -5.19 -2.69
C ASN A 23 3.73 -4.03 -3.63
N ASN A 24 4.34 -4.34 -4.77
CA ASN A 24 4.73 -3.32 -5.75
C ASN A 24 3.51 -2.68 -6.43
N PHE A 25 2.48 -3.47 -6.74
CA PHE A 25 1.22 -2.96 -7.29
C PHE A 25 0.47 -2.09 -6.28
N SER A 26 0.41 -2.52 -5.02
CA SER A 26 -0.15 -1.73 -3.92
C SER A 26 0.53 -0.35 -3.86
N SER A 27 1.86 -0.32 -3.84
CA SER A 27 2.62 0.94 -3.76
C SER A 27 2.47 1.86 -4.98
N LEU A 28 2.19 1.30 -6.17
CA LEU A 28 1.92 2.09 -7.37
C LEU A 28 0.55 2.77 -7.30
N VAL A 29 -0.46 2.05 -6.85
CA VAL A 29 -1.82 2.61 -6.68
C VAL A 29 -1.88 3.62 -5.53
N GLU A 30 -1.14 3.35 -4.44
CA GLU A 30 -1.03 4.24 -3.28
C GLU A 30 -0.49 5.63 -3.66
N LYS A 31 0.42 5.71 -4.63
CA LYS A 31 1.05 6.99 -5.07
C LYS A 31 0.09 7.95 -5.75
N ASP A 32 -1.01 7.46 -6.32
CA ASP A 32 -1.98 8.28 -7.05
C ASP A 32 -3.13 8.79 -6.17
N ILE A 33 -3.28 8.22 -4.97
CA ILE A 33 -4.35 8.62 -4.05
C ILE A 33 -3.93 9.85 -3.25
N THR A 34 -4.71 10.91 -3.42
CA THR A 34 -4.45 12.23 -2.84
C THR A 34 -5.66 12.69 -2.03
N ILE A 35 -5.42 13.27 -0.85
CA ILE A 35 -6.44 13.97 -0.08
C ILE A 35 -6.53 15.39 -0.66
N VAL A 36 -7.66 15.71 -1.28
CA VAL A 36 -7.97 17.08 -1.72
C VAL A 36 -8.57 17.81 -0.55
N THR A 37 -7.85 18.78 -0.01
CA THR A 37 -8.26 19.59 1.15
C THR A 37 -8.69 20.96 0.67
N PHE A 38 -9.97 21.27 0.77
CA PHE A 38 -10.55 22.56 0.39
C PHE A 38 -10.35 23.55 1.54
N LEU A 39 -9.81 24.72 1.19
CA LEU A 39 -9.58 25.80 2.15
C LEU A 39 -10.81 26.71 2.23
N ASN A 40 -10.99 27.38 3.36
CA ASN A 40 -12.02 28.39 3.48
C ASN A 40 -11.88 29.47 2.38
N VAL A 41 -13.03 29.94 1.85
CA VAL A 41 -13.06 30.88 0.72
C VAL A 41 -12.28 32.17 1.02
N ASP A 42 -12.38 32.66 2.25
CA ASP A 42 -11.82 33.94 2.71
C ASP A 42 -10.46 33.76 3.40
N ILE A 43 -9.81 32.60 3.24
CA ILE A 43 -8.52 32.34 3.90
C ILE A 43 -7.41 33.23 3.29
N ASP A 44 -6.74 33.98 4.14
CA ASP A 44 -5.59 34.79 3.75
C ASP A 44 -4.31 33.95 3.61
N GLU A 45 -3.23 34.59 3.20
CA GLU A 45 -1.94 33.91 2.98
C GLU A 45 -1.36 33.37 4.30
N GLU A 46 -1.55 34.06 5.42
CA GLU A 46 -1.10 33.62 6.74
C GLU A 46 -1.87 32.39 7.18
N GLY A 47 -3.19 32.40 7.03
CA GLY A 47 -4.06 31.24 7.32
C GLY A 47 -3.69 30.01 6.47
N ARG A 48 -3.45 30.19 5.17
CA ARG A 48 -2.98 29.09 4.29
C ARG A 48 -1.67 28.50 4.79
N ASN A 49 -0.70 29.35 5.13
CA ASN A 49 0.59 28.89 5.63
C ASN A 49 0.46 28.18 6.98
N ASN A 50 -0.47 28.59 7.84
CA ASN A 50 -0.76 27.90 9.10
C ASN A 50 -1.37 26.52 8.86
N VAL A 51 -2.37 26.42 7.97
CA VAL A 51 -2.94 25.12 7.59
C VAL A 51 -1.84 24.17 7.07
N ARG A 52 -0.98 24.66 6.17
CA ARG A 52 0.13 23.88 5.64
C ARG A 52 1.05 23.35 6.75
N LYS A 53 1.47 24.23 7.68
CA LYS A 53 2.33 23.84 8.81
C LYS A 53 1.67 22.79 9.71
N GLU A 54 0.37 22.91 9.96
CA GLU A 54 -0.35 21.93 10.77
C GLU A 54 -0.46 20.56 10.06
N ILE A 55 -0.68 20.55 8.74
CA ILE A 55 -0.67 19.32 7.96
C ILE A 55 0.73 18.69 7.96
N GLU A 56 1.80 19.48 7.80
CA GLU A 56 3.19 19.00 7.80
C GLU A 56 3.60 18.33 9.13
N LYS A 57 2.99 18.69 10.26
CA LYS A 57 3.23 18.05 11.56
C LYS A 57 2.67 16.62 11.66
N LEU A 58 1.77 16.22 10.77
CA LEU A 58 1.17 14.90 10.82
C LEU A 58 2.16 13.84 10.29
N PRO A 59 2.31 12.69 10.99
CA PRO A 59 3.38 11.73 10.67
C PRO A 59 3.20 11.00 9.34
N ASN A 60 1.96 10.96 8.81
CA ASN A 60 1.61 10.22 7.60
C ASN A 60 1.62 11.06 6.32
N ILE A 61 2.23 12.22 6.30
CA ILE A 61 2.27 13.12 5.14
C ILE A 61 3.54 12.84 4.33
N GLU A 62 3.38 12.63 3.02
CA GLU A 62 4.47 12.46 2.06
C GLU A 62 4.79 13.80 1.38
N SER A 63 3.76 14.44 0.82
CA SER A 63 3.90 15.74 0.14
C SER A 63 2.64 16.56 0.23
N ILE A 64 2.78 17.88 0.11
CA ILE A 64 1.70 18.85 0.10
C ILE A 64 1.94 19.79 -1.08
N GLU A 65 0.96 19.86 -1.98
CA GLU A 65 0.97 20.75 -3.13
C GLU A 65 -0.21 21.72 -3.01
N TYR A 66 0.06 23.01 -3.17
CA TYR A 66 -0.97 24.05 -3.17
C TYR A 66 -1.47 24.28 -4.59
N GLN A 67 -2.78 24.35 -4.75
CA GLN A 67 -3.43 24.74 -5.99
C GLN A 67 -4.33 25.95 -5.73
N ASP A 68 -4.04 27.03 -6.44
CA ASP A 68 -4.83 28.25 -6.37
C ASP A 68 -6.16 28.09 -7.13
N LYS A 69 -7.23 28.72 -6.60
CA LYS A 69 -8.56 28.70 -7.24
C LYS A 69 -8.53 29.13 -8.72
N VAL A 70 -7.67 30.08 -9.06
CA VAL A 70 -7.55 30.61 -10.43
C VAL A 70 -6.96 29.54 -11.35
N ASP A 71 -5.94 28.82 -10.90
CA ASP A 71 -5.31 27.78 -11.70
C ASP A 71 -6.22 26.56 -11.85
N ILE A 72 -6.91 26.15 -10.77
CA ILE A 72 -7.94 25.11 -10.83
C ILE A 72 -9.02 25.48 -11.85
N THR A 73 -9.52 26.71 -11.82
CA THR A 73 -10.54 27.21 -12.76
C THR A 73 -10.03 27.16 -14.20
N LYS A 74 -8.81 27.60 -14.47
CA LYS A 74 -8.19 27.55 -15.78
C LYS A 74 -8.07 26.11 -16.31
N ASP A 75 -7.67 25.18 -15.47
CA ASP A 75 -7.50 23.79 -15.89
C ASP A 75 -8.85 23.10 -16.11
N MET A 76 -9.88 23.42 -15.34
CA MET A 76 -11.25 22.98 -15.59
C MET A 76 -11.78 23.54 -16.92
N MET A 77 -11.54 24.80 -17.22
CA MET A 77 -11.94 25.42 -18.50
C MET A 77 -11.22 24.81 -19.70
N LYS A 78 -9.97 24.35 -19.54
CA LYS A 78 -9.24 23.64 -20.61
C LYS A 78 -9.78 22.22 -20.82
N SER A 79 -10.28 21.57 -19.78
CA SER A 79 -10.74 20.19 -19.82
C SER A 79 -12.08 20.00 -20.52
N SER A 80 -12.92 21.04 -20.60
CA SER A 80 -14.26 20.96 -21.18
C SER A 80 -14.77 22.32 -21.67
N GLU A 81 -15.33 22.36 -22.89
CA GLU A 81 -16.01 23.54 -23.42
C GLU A 81 -17.21 23.96 -22.54
N THR A 82 -17.89 23.01 -21.94
CA THR A 82 -18.99 23.29 -21.02
C THR A 82 -18.52 24.09 -19.82
N PHE A 83 -17.40 23.68 -19.19
CA PHE A 83 -16.81 24.45 -18.10
C PHE A 83 -16.32 25.82 -18.55
N LYS A 84 -15.74 25.92 -19.74
CA LYS A 84 -15.32 27.20 -20.30
C LYS A 84 -16.50 28.17 -20.47
N ASN A 85 -17.65 27.69 -20.93
CA ASN A 85 -18.84 28.52 -21.09
C ASN A 85 -19.46 28.96 -19.77
N ILE A 86 -19.43 28.11 -18.75
CA ILE A 86 -19.99 28.40 -17.41
C ILE A 86 -19.07 29.34 -16.63
N MET A 87 -17.77 29.01 -16.58
CA MET A 87 -16.81 29.69 -15.72
C MET A 87 -16.17 30.92 -16.36
N GLY A 88 -16.25 31.04 -17.70
CA GLY A 88 -15.63 32.13 -18.44
C GLY A 88 -16.24 33.53 -18.16
N SER A 89 -17.42 33.56 -17.55
CA SER A 89 -18.10 34.79 -17.12
C SER A 89 -17.78 35.20 -15.68
N TRP A 90 -17.13 34.34 -14.89
CA TRP A 90 -16.85 34.62 -13.48
C TRP A 90 -15.66 35.58 -13.33
N SER A 91 -15.84 36.62 -12.48
CA SER A 91 -14.72 37.39 -11.99
C SER A 91 -13.97 36.61 -10.89
N ASN A 92 -12.74 37.00 -10.58
CA ASN A 92 -11.98 36.34 -9.51
C ASN A 92 -12.66 36.44 -8.12
N GLU A 93 -13.48 37.44 -7.91
CA GLU A 93 -14.23 37.65 -6.66
C GLU A 93 -15.49 36.80 -6.58
N GLU A 94 -16.14 36.55 -7.73
CA GLU A 94 -17.36 35.73 -7.84
C GLU A 94 -17.07 34.24 -8.07
N ASN A 95 -15.79 33.86 -8.18
CA ASN A 95 -15.40 32.48 -8.40
C ASN A 95 -15.68 31.62 -7.14
N PRO A 96 -16.63 30.69 -7.20
CA PRO A 96 -16.98 29.84 -6.06
C PRO A 96 -15.97 28.71 -5.80
N ILE A 97 -14.97 28.57 -6.69
CA ILE A 97 -13.94 27.53 -6.54
C ILE A 97 -13.03 27.91 -5.36
N GLN A 98 -12.77 26.94 -4.51
CA GLN A 98 -11.87 27.08 -3.38
C GLN A 98 -10.45 26.68 -3.76
N SER A 99 -9.46 27.38 -3.20
CA SER A 99 -8.08 26.92 -3.27
C SER A 99 -7.93 25.63 -2.46
N THR A 100 -7.05 24.75 -2.89
CA THR A 100 -6.89 23.43 -2.30
C THR A 100 -5.45 23.12 -1.95
N TYR A 101 -5.27 22.26 -0.94
CA TYR A 101 -4.05 21.48 -0.77
C TYR A 101 -4.28 20.05 -1.25
N LEU A 102 -3.40 19.59 -2.14
CA LEU A 102 -3.29 18.20 -2.53
C LEU A 102 -2.29 17.52 -1.59
N VAL A 103 -2.78 16.67 -0.71
CA VAL A 103 -1.98 16.03 0.33
C VAL A 103 -1.81 14.55 -0.01
N LYS A 104 -0.57 14.13 -0.28
CA LYS A 104 -0.22 12.71 -0.44
C LYS A 104 0.19 12.11 0.90
N VAL A 105 -0.23 10.88 1.13
CA VAL A 105 0.07 10.13 2.35
C VAL A 105 1.12 9.06 2.09
N LYS A 106 1.95 8.76 3.10
CA LYS A 106 2.95 7.68 3.04
C LYS A 106 2.31 6.30 3.11
N ASP A 107 1.25 6.18 3.89
CA ASP A 107 0.56 4.93 4.22
C ASP A 107 -0.94 5.12 3.98
N ILE A 108 -1.45 4.46 2.95
CA ILE A 108 -2.85 4.56 2.56
C ILE A 108 -3.78 3.89 3.58
N GLU A 109 -3.29 2.89 4.33
CA GLU A 109 -4.09 2.23 5.35
C GLU A 109 -4.52 3.21 6.45
N LYS A 110 -3.76 4.29 6.63
CA LYS A 110 -4.01 5.36 7.62
C LYS A 110 -4.64 6.63 7.02
N ILE A 111 -5.07 6.58 5.74
CA ILE A 111 -5.59 7.79 5.07
C ILE A 111 -6.85 8.34 5.75
N ALA A 112 -7.77 7.47 6.16
CA ALA A 112 -9.00 7.86 6.83
C ALA A 112 -8.74 8.60 8.15
N ASP A 113 -7.78 8.11 8.94
CA ASP A 113 -7.40 8.76 10.20
C ASP A 113 -6.64 10.06 9.96
N THR A 114 -5.80 10.11 8.91
CA THR A 114 -5.10 11.32 8.48
C THR A 114 -6.10 12.37 8.02
N ALA A 115 -7.06 12.00 7.19
CA ALA A 115 -8.13 12.86 6.72
C ALA A 115 -8.95 13.45 7.88
N LYS A 116 -9.33 12.62 8.87
CA LYS A 116 -10.02 13.09 10.07
C LYS A 116 -9.21 14.12 10.87
N LYS A 117 -7.89 13.99 10.90
CA LYS A 117 -7.02 14.96 11.58
C LYS A 117 -6.93 16.26 10.79
N ILE A 118 -6.76 16.19 9.47
CA ILE A 118 -6.73 17.35 8.56
C ILE A 118 -8.06 18.13 8.66
N LYS A 119 -9.19 17.44 8.68
CA LYS A 119 -10.52 18.07 8.77
C LYS A 119 -10.72 18.94 10.03
N LYS A 120 -9.95 18.68 11.09
CA LYS A 120 -10.03 19.44 12.36
C LYS A 120 -9.14 20.69 12.37
N ILE A 121 -8.33 20.89 11.36
CA ILE A 121 -7.44 22.05 11.26
C ILE A 121 -8.29 23.29 10.93
N ASP A 122 -8.10 24.35 11.68
CA ASP A 122 -8.75 25.63 11.41
C ASP A 122 -8.31 26.17 10.06
N GLY A 123 -9.26 26.62 9.24
CA GLY A 123 -9.03 27.04 7.86
C GLY A 123 -9.30 25.97 6.80
N VAL A 124 -9.60 24.72 7.19
CA VAL A 124 -10.08 23.66 6.32
C VAL A 124 -11.60 23.64 6.32
N ASP A 125 -12.21 23.84 5.15
CA ASP A 125 -13.67 23.77 4.98
C ASP A 125 -14.14 22.32 4.77
N ALA A 126 -13.57 21.65 3.77
CA ALA A 126 -13.93 20.29 3.41
C ALA A 126 -12.70 19.51 2.95
N LEU A 127 -12.83 18.19 2.88
CA LEU A 127 -11.82 17.34 2.24
C LEU A 127 -12.48 16.18 1.50
N LYS A 128 -11.81 15.69 0.46
CA LYS A 128 -12.19 14.50 -0.32
C LYS A 128 -10.95 13.65 -0.61
N TYR A 129 -11.05 12.34 -0.45
CA TYR A 129 -9.98 11.38 -0.76
C TYR A 129 -10.49 10.09 -1.40
N GLY A 130 -11.69 10.14 -2.01
CA GLY A 130 -12.32 8.95 -2.57
C GLY A 130 -12.81 7.97 -1.51
N GLU A 131 -13.45 8.50 -0.44
CA GLU A 131 -14.08 7.70 0.62
C GLU A 131 -14.92 6.56 0.02
N GLY A 132 -14.86 5.39 0.64
CA GLY A 132 -15.53 4.18 0.17
C GLY A 132 -14.71 3.38 -0.85
N MET A 133 -14.17 3.98 -1.89
CA MET A 133 -13.32 3.27 -2.86
C MET A 133 -11.96 2.93 -2.23
N VAL A 134 -11.31 3.91 -1.59
CA VAL A 134 -10.02 3.72 -0.94
C VAL A 134 -10.12 2.71 0.21
N GLU A 135 -11.15 2.79 1.02
CA GLU A 135 -11.41 1.85 2.12
C GLU A 135 -11.63 0.41 1.62
N GLN A 136 -12.35 0.25 0.51
CA GLN A 136 -12.48 -1.06 -0.13
C GLN A 136 -11.15 -1.59 -0.65
N MET A 137 -10.34 -0.75 -1.29
CA MET A 137 -9.00 -1.13 -1.75
C MET A 137 -8.09 -1.57 -0.59
N VAL A 138 -8.04 -0.79 0.48
CA VAL A 138 -7.28 -1.13 1.70
C VAL A 138 -7.75 -2.47 2.27
N SER A 139 -9.06 -2.70 2.34
CA SER A 139 -9.62 -3.97 2.81
C SER A 139 -9.20 -5.16 1.94
N VAL A 140 -9.22 -5.00 0.61
CA VAL A 140 -8.77 -6.03 -0.33
C VAL A 140 -7.28 -6.33 -0.16
N PHE A 141 -6.43 -5.31 -0.03
CA PHE A 141 -4.99 -5.50 0.21
C PHE A 141 -4.72 -6.22 1.53
N ASP A 142 -5.45 -5.90 2.60
CA ASP A 142 -5.32 -6.57 3.89
C ASP A 142 -5.71 -8.06 3.79
N ILE A 143 -6.78 -8.39 3.07
CA ILE A 143 -7.19 -9.77 2.80
C ILE A 143 -6.09 -10.51 2.02
N ILE A 144 -5.55 -9.90 0.96
CA ILE A 144 -4.48 -10.51 0.16
C ILE A 144 -3.23 -10.77 1.01
N LYS A 145 -2.83 -9.80 1.84
CA LYS A 145 -1.70 -9.96 2.79
C LYS A 145 -1.93 -11.14 3.73
N LYS A 146 -3.10 -11.26 4.35
CA LYS A 146 -3.45 -12.37 5.25
C LYS A 146 -3.42 -13.73 4.56
N ILE A 147 -3.99 -13.82 3.36
CA ILE A 147 -3.96 -15.05 2.55
C ILE A 147 -2.51 -15.42 2.20
N SER A 148 -1.70 -14.47 1.76
CA SER A 148 -0.30 -14.68 1.40
C SER A 148 0.52 -15.23 2.58
N ILE A 149 0.35 -14.66 3.77
CA ILE A 149 0.99 -15.15 5.00
C ILE A 149 0.55 -16.58 5.29
N GLY A 150 -0.75 -16.89 5.19
CA GLY A 150 -1.29 -18.23 5.38
C GLY A 150 -0.67 -19.26 4.43
N ILE A 151 -0.52 -18.92 3.15
CA ILE A 151 0.13 -19.76 2.13
C ILE A 151 1.60 -20.02 2.51
N VAL A 152 2.35 -18.98 2.89
CA VAL A 152 3.77 -19.12 3.29
C VAL A 152 3.90 -20.07 4.48
N VAL A 153 3.09 -19.92 5.51
CA VAL A 153 3.09 -20.81 6.68
C VAL A 153 2.77 -22.25 6.29
N ALA A 154 1.75 -22.46 5.46
CA ALA A 154 1.38 -23.78 4.98
C ALA A 154 2.53 -24.44 4.19
N LEU A 155 3.22 -23.68 3.33
CA LEU A 155 4.37 -24.18 2.57
C LEU A 155 5.55 -24.57 3.47
N ILE A 156 5.82 -23.80 4.53
CA ILE A 156 6.86 -24.14 5.52
C ILE A 156 6.54 -25.50 6.18
N VAL A 157 5.29 -25.70 6.61
CA VAL A 157 4.86 -26.96 7.23
C VAL A 157 4.99 -28.14 6.27
N VAL A 158 4.51 -27.97 5.02
CA VAL A 158 4.62 -29.01 3.99
C VAL A 158 6.10 -29.33 3.69
N THR A 159 6.95 -28.32 3.59
CA THR A 159 8.39 -28.50 3.34
C THR A 159 9.06 -29.28 4.48
N ALA A 160 8.78 -28.92 5.73
CA ALA A 160 9.32 -29.63 6.88
C ALA A 160 8.87 -31.10 6.89
N PHE A 161 7.60 -31.37 6.57
CA PHE A 161 7.07 -32.72 6.45
C PHE A 161 7.76 -33.54 5.34
N LEU A 162 7.96 -32.93 4.16
CA LEU A 162 8.65 -33.58 3.02
C LEU A 162 10.11 -33.89 3.35
N ILE A 163 10.83 -32.96 3.99
CA ILE A 163 12.22 -33.18 4.44
C ILE A 163 12.27 -34.35 5.42
N SER A 164 11.42 -34.35 6.45
CA SER A 164 11.38 -35.42 7.44
C SER A 164 11.10 -36.80 6.79
N ASN A 165 10.17 -36.83 5.85
CA ASN A 165 9.83 -38.08 5.14
C ASN A 165 10.97 -38.55 4.22
N THR A 166 11.63 -37.62 3.53
CA THR A 166 12.80 -37.90 2.67
C THR A 166 13.95 -38.47 3.48
N ILE A 167 14.24 -37.90 4.66
CA ILE A 167 15.28 -38.37 5.58
C ILE A 167 14.96 -39.82 6.01
N LYS A 168 13.72 -40.10 6.45
CA LYS A 168 13.31 -41.44 6.87
C LYS A 168 13.49 -42.46 5.75
N ILE A 169 13.08 -42.14 4.53
CA ILE A 169 13.23 -43.03 3.37
C ILE A 169 14.70 -43.25 3.05
N THR A 170 15.53 -42.20 3.10
CA THR A 170 16.97 -42.29 2.82
C THR A 170 17.68 -43.20 3.83
N ILE A 171 17.37 -43.04 5.13
CA ILE A 171 17.92 -43.90 6.19
C ILE A 171 17.48 -45.34 6.00
N ALA A 172 16.19 -45.58 5.71
CA ALA A 172 15.68 -46.90 5.47
C ALA A 172 16.33 -47.61 4.27
N SER A 173 16.57 -46.87 3.19
CA SER A 173 17.24 -47.39 1.97
C SER A 173 18.72 -47.73 2.21
N ARG A 174 19.38 -47.05 3.13
CA ARG A 174 20.82 -47.24 3.43
C ARG A 174 21.06 -47.98 4.75
N LYS A 175 20.03 -48.64 5.27
CA LYS A 175 20.10 -49.33 6.58
C LYS A 175 21.27 -50.31 6.68
N ARG A 176 21.54 -51.08 5.64
CA ARG A 176 22.66 -52.04 5.64
C ARG A 176 24.04 -51.34 5.72
N GLU A 177 24.20 -50.24 5.05
CA GLU A 177 25.47 -49.44 5.09
C GLU A 177 25.67 -48.85 6.50
N ILE A 178 24.61 -48.34 7.11
CA ILE A 178 24.61 -47.80 8.47
C ILE A 178 24.92 -48.89 9.50
N ASP A 179 24.33 -50.05 9.36
CA ASP A 179 24.59 -51.18 10.26
C ASP A 179 26.06 -51.67 10.19
N ILE A 180 26.65 -51.70 9.00
CA ILE A 180 28.08 -51.99 8.81
C ILE A 180 28.96 -50.95 9.46
N MET A 181 28.66 -49.64 9.28
CA MET A 181 29.41 -48.52 9.90
C MET A 181 29.34 -48.59 11.47
N ARG A 182 28.19 -48.97 12.02
CA ARG A 182 28.06 -49.24 13.48
C ARG A 182 28.93 -50.37 13.96
N LEU A 183 29.05 -51.44 13.20
CA LEU A 183 29.87 -52.61 13.54
C LEU A 183 31.37 -52.29 13.51
N VAL A 184 31.79 -51.34 12.66
CA VAL A 184 33.22 -50.90 12.54
C VAL A 184 33.55 -49.79 13.50
N GLY A 185 32.62 -49.35 14.38
CA GLY A 185 32.89 -48.43 15.46
C GLY A 185 32.53 -46.95 15.19
N ALA A 186 31.70 -46.66 14.20
CA ALA A 186 31.18 -45.33 13.98
C ALA A 186 30.22 -44.91 15.13
N SER A 187 30.50 -43.79 15.76
CA SER A 187 29.67 -43.22 16.81
C SER A 187 28.33 -42.71 16.29
N ASN A 188 27.29 -42.80 17.13
CA ASN A 188 25.93 -42.23 16.84
C ASN A 188 25.90 -40.69 16.76
N LEU A 189 27.06 -40.03 16.85
CA LEU A 189 27.21 -38.56 16.89
C LEU A 189 27.63 -37.93 15.54
N ASN A 190 27.72 -38.73 14.49
CA ASN A 190 28.01 -38.21 13.11
C ASN A 190 26.82 -38.39 12.20
#